data_2336c2ba24bcdaff2da841bae691d443
#
_entry.id   2336c2ba24bcdaff2da841bae691d443
#
_cell.length_a   1.000
_cell.length_b   1.000
_cell.length_c   1.000
_cell.angle_alpha   90.00
_cell.angle_beta   90.00
_cell.angle_gamma   90.00
#
_symmetry.space_group_name_H-M   'P 1'
#
loop_
_entity.id
_entity.type
_entity.pdbx_description
1 polymer ?
#
loop_
_entity_poly.entity_id
_entity_poly.type
_entity_poly.pdbx_seq_one_letter_code
_entity_poly.pdbx_strand_id
1 'polypeptide(L)'
;LNSNWDMLFIVFSIHLIDILKKLSHDEIEAFMYQDEPVELKLQNISTNLADCFNLNEQLPLQFLDNVKVGKNNIYAALEEFATTELHVSDATLFSLKGALWTLAQEVYQEWYLGSKLYEDVEKKIARTTFKTGYIYQEIILRPVDEVKVLLNDLKGAGFELGIATGRPYTETVVPFENLGLLPYFEADFIATASDVLEAENMYPQARPLGKPNPFSYIAALYGNNRDKYESYINKQDNIVNKDDVFIVGDSLADLLSAQKIGATFIGTLTGLKGKDAAGELEAHHADYVINHLGELRGVLDYL
;
A
#
# COMPACT_ATOMS: atom_id res chain seq x y z
N LEU A 1 -0.03 9.58 -3.53
CA LEU A 1 -0.90 8.61 -2.86
C LEU A 1 -0.07 7.38 -2.50
N ASN A 2 -0.17 6.92 -1.24
CA ASN A 2 0.56 5.74 -0.74
C ASN A 2 -0.38 4.57 -0.45
N SER A 3 -1.60 4.61 -0.94
CA SER A 3 -2.62 3.59 -0.73
C SER A 3 -3.17 3.14 -2.08
N ASN A 4 -3.18 1.83 -2.33
CA ASN A 4 -3.79 1.25 -3.52
C ASN A 4 -5.28 1.58 -3.61
N TRP A 5 -5.97 1.65 -2.46
CA TRP A 5 -7.39 2.01 -2.41
C TRP A 5 -7.64 3.45 -2.86
N ASP A 6 -6.78 4.39 -2.44
CA ASP A 6 -6.89 5.79 -2.86
C ASP A 6 -6.59 5.94 -4.36
N MET A 7 -5.55 5.27 -4.86
CA MET A 7 -5.21 5.28 -6.29
C MET A 7 -6.35 4.71 -7.14
N LEU A 8 -6.88 3.55 -6.75
CA LEU A 8 -8.04 2.95 -7.42
C LEU A 8 -9.23 3.89 -7.41
N PHE A 9 -9.56 4.46 -6.24
CA PHE A 9 -10.72 5.32 -6.11
C PHE A 9 -10.62 6.58 -6.97
N ILE A 10 -9.46 7.24 -7.02
CA ILE A 10 -9.25 8.41 -7.88
C ILE A 10 -9.44 8.04 -9.37
N VAL A 11 -8.80 6.99 -9.84
CA VAL A 11 -8.93 6.52 -11.23
C VAL A 11 -10.37 6.16 -11.55
N PHE A 12 -11.01 5.37 -10.69
CA PHE A 12 -12.41 5.00 -10.84
C PHE A 12 -13.34 6.22 -10.89
N SER A 13 -13.15 7.18 -9.98
CA SER A 13 -13.98 8.38 -9.89
C SER A 13 -13.86 9.25 -11.13
N ILE A 14 -12.68 9.42 -11.69
CA ILE A 14 -12.45 10.19 -12.91
C ILE A 14 -13.20 9.55 -14.09
N HIS A 15 -13.11 8.24 -14.24
CA HIS A 15 -13.85 7.51 -15.26
C HIS A 15 -15.37 7.55 -15.03
N LEU A 16 -15.81 7.44 -13.77
CA LEU A 16 -17.22 7.54 -13.43
C LEU A 16 -17.78 8.92 -13.79
N ILE A 17 -17.05 10.00 -13.49
CA ILE A 17 -17.43 11.37 -13.87
C ILE A 17 -17.57 11.48 -15.40
N ASP A 18 -16.61 10.93 -16.17
CA ASP A 18 -16.67 10.94 -17.63
C ASP A 18 -17.88 10.17 -18.19
N ILE A 19 -18.25 9.07 -17.51
CA ILE A 19 -19.46 8.30 -17.85
C ILE A 19 -20.72 9.10 -17.51
N LEU A 20 -20.78 9.69 -16.31
CA LEU A 20 -21.93 10.48 -15.86
C LEU A 20 -22.23 11.68 -16.76
N LYS A 21 -21.23 12.31 -17.35
CA LYS A 21 -21.38 13.41 -18.33
C LYS A 21 -22.23 13.04 -19.55
N LYS A 22 -22.41 11.76 -19.83
CA LYS A 22 -23.22 11.26 -20.96
C LYS A 22 -24.72 11.18 -20.62
N LEU A 23 -25.07 11.35 -19.35
CA LEU A 23 -26.44 11.34 -18.86
C LEU A 23 -27.08 12.73 -18.97
N SER A 24 -28.39 12.76 -18.91
CA SER A 24 -29.13 14.03 -18.75
C SER A 24 -28.88 14.65 -17.38
N HIS A 25 -29.08 15.97 -17.27
CA HIS A 25 -28.87 16.66 -15.98
C HIS A 25 -29.77 16.09 -14.87
N ASP A 26 -31.00 15.72 -15.13
CA ASP A 26 -31.92 15.12 -14.17
C ASP A 26 -31.39 13.75 -13.66
N GLU A 27 -30.80 12.94 -14.54
CA GLU A 27 -30.22 11.67 -14.19
C GLU A 27 -28.94 11.86 -13.35
N ILE A 28 -28.12 12.87 -13.64
CA ILE A 28 -26.95 13.24 -12.85
C ILE A 28 -27.38 13.68 -11.45
N GLU A 29 -28.39 14.57 -11.33
CA GLU A 29 -28.90 15.00 -10.04
C GLU A 29 -29.50 13.83 -9.24
N ALA A 30 -30.22 12.94 -9.88
CA ALA A 30 -30.73 11.73 -9.25
C ALA A 30 -29.60 10.87 -8.71
N PHE A 31 -28.55 10.63 -9.49
CA PHE A 31 -27.38 9.88 -9.05
C PHE A 31 -26.66 10.56 -7.88
N MET A 32 -26.46 11.86 -7.93
CA MET A 32 -25.72 12.59 -6.90
C MET A 32 -26.52 12.71 -5.59
N TYR A 33 -27.81 13.00 -5.64
CA TYR A 33 -28.55 13.48 -4.47
C TYR A 33 -29.66 12.55 -3.97
N GLN A 34 -30.08 11.53 -4.72
CA GLN A 34 -31.07 10.59 -4.20
C GLN A 34 -30.53 9.83 -3.00
N ASP A 35 -31.37 9.60 -1.99
CA ASP A 35 -31.03 8.82 -0.79
C ASP A 35 -31.19 7.32 -1.07
N GLU A 36 -30.27 6.80 -1.90
CA GLU A 36 -30.17 5.39 -2.24
C GLU A 36 -28.76 4.87 -1.99
N PRO A 37 -28.58 3.56 -1.68
CA PRO A 37 -27.27 2.94 -1.62
C PRO A 37 -26.47 3.16 -2.90
N VAL A 38 -25.20 3.56 -2.77
CA VAL A 38 -24.33 3.87 -3.92
C VAL A 38 -24.22 2.68 -4.89
N GLU A 39 -24.22 1.46 -4.38
CA GLU A 39 -24.17 0.24 -5.20
C GLU A 39 -25.40 0.14 -6.12
N LEU A 40 -26.61 0.47 -5.61
CA LEU A 40 -27.83 0.47 -6.41
C LEU A 40 -27.81 1.59 -7.47
N LYS A 41 -27.34 2.78 -7.11
CA LYS A 41 -27.12 3.89 -8.06
C LYS A 41 -26.24 3.48 -9.24
N LEU A 42 -25.10 2.81 -8.94
CA LEU A 42 -24.17 2.32 -9.96
C LEU A 42 -24.80 1.22 -10.83
N GLN A 43 -25.57 0.30 -10.25
CA GLN A 43 -26.29 -0.74 -10.99
C GLN A 43 -27.31 -0.13 -11.96
N ASN A 44 -28.06 0.86 -11.52
CA ASN A 44 -29.06 1.56 -12.35
C ASN A 44 -28.39 2.23 -13.56
N ILE A 45 -27.25 2.90 -13.35
CA ILE A 45 -26.49 3.52 -14.45
C ILE A 45 -25.94 2.46 -15.39
N SER A 46 -25.37 1.37 -14.87
CA SER A 46 -24.73 0.34 -15.70
C SER A 46 -25.72 -0.30 -16.69
N THR A 47 -26.99 -0.41 -16.31
CA THR A 47 -28.05 -0.94 -17.17
C THR A 47 -28.33 0.00 -18.36
N ASN A 48 -28.23 1.31 -18.14
CA ASN A 48 -28.52 2.31 -19.15
C ASN A 48 -27.33 2.63 -20.07
N LEU A 49 -26.11 2.30 -19.62
CA LEU A 49 -24.85 2.69 -20.25
C LEU A 49 -23.99 1.50 -20.73
N ALA A 50 -24.58 0.32 -20.90
CA ALA A 50 -23.84 -0.92 -21.23
C ALA A 50 -22.89 -0.77 -22.45
N ASP A 51 -23.20 0.10 -23.40
CA ASP A 51 -22.38 0.35 -24.59
C ASP A 51 -21.35 1.50 -24.44
N CYS A 52 -21.27 2.13 -23.25
CA CYS A 52 -20.48 3.35 -23.04
C CYS A 52 -19.14 3.13 -22.33
N PHE A 53 -18.75 1.89 -22.05
CA PHE A 53 -17.54 1.56 -21.28
C PHE A 53 -16.23 1.58 -22.10
N ASN A 54 -16.07 2.58 -22.95
CA ASN A 54 -14.78 2.83 -23.61
C ASN A 54 -13.96 3.78 -22.72
N LEU A 55 -13.15 3.22 -21.81
CA LEU A 55 -12.36 4.00 -20.86
C LEU A 55 -11.17 4.66 -21.58
N ASN A 56 -11.02 5.96 -21.40
CA ASN A 56 -9.86 6.71 -21.86
C ASN A 56 -8.73 6.62 -20.82
N GLU A 57 -7.77 5.73 -21.02
CA GLU A 57 -6.64 5.50 -20.10
C GLU A 57 -5.79 6.76 -19.82
N GLN A 58 -5.82 7.76 -20.71
CA GLN A 58 -5.08 9.02 -20.52
C GLN A 58 -5.81 10.01 -19.59
N LEU A 59 -7.10 9.84 -19.38
CA LEU A 59 -7.89 10.80 -18.60
C LEU A 59 -7.42 10.99 -17.16
N PRO A 60 -7.11 9.93 -16.39
CA PRO A 60 -6.56 10.08 -15.05
C PRO A 60 -5.19 10.78 -15.02
N LEU A 61 -4.34 10.56 -16.02
CA LEU A 61 -3.03 11.22 -16.13
C LEU A 61 -3.23 12.71 -16.40
N GLN A 62 -4.10 13.07 -17.36
CA GLN A 62 -4.42 14.47 -17.67
C GLN A 62 -5.00 15.22 -16.47
N PHE A 63 -5.82 14.54 -15.66
CA PHE A 63 -6.31 15.13 -14.40
C PHE A 63 -5.14 15.43 -13.44
N LEU A 64 -4.23 14.47 -13.24
CA LEU A 64 -3.12 14.59 -12.29
C LEU A 64 -2.07 15.63 -12.69
N ASP A 65 -1.88 15.89 -13.98
CA ASP A 65 -0.93 16.89 -14.49
C ASP A 65 -1.18 18.31 -13.94
N ASN A 66 -2.41 18.61 -13.56
CA ASN A 66 -2.81 19.92 -13.05
C ASN A 66 -3.03 19.98 -11.54
N VAL A 67 -2.78 18.88 -10.82
CA VAL A 67 -3.08 18.77 -9.39
C VAL A 67 -1.81 18.88 -8.55
N LYS A 68 -1.86 19.70 -7.49
CA LYS A 68 -0.76 19.77 -6.53
C LYS A 68 -0.54 18.44 -5.82
N VAL A 69 0.72 18.10 -5.60
CA VAL A 69 1.11 16.90 -4.86
C VAL A 69 0.53 16.93 -3.45
N GLY A 70 0.08 15.78 -2.98
CA GLY A 70 -0.46 15.58 -1.64
C GLY A 70 -1.88 15.02 -1.65
N LYS A 71 -2.16 14.09 -0.74
CA LYS A 71 -3.43 13.36 -0.68
C LYS A 71 -4.64 14.32 -0.62
N ASN A 72 -4.62 15.26 0.30
CA ASN A 72 -5.73 16.20 0.47
C ASN A 72 -5.95 17.09 -0.76
N ASN A 73 -4.87 17.51 -1.44
CA ASN A 73 -4.97 18.31 -2.64
C ASN A 73 -5.62 17.53 -3.79
N ILE A 74 -5.29 16.24 -3.92
CA ILE A 74 -5.84 15.37 -4.97
C ILE A 74 -7.35 15.16 -4.75
N TYR A 75 -7.79 14.93 -3.50
CA TYR A 75 -9.21 14.77 -3.21
C TYR A 75 -10.00 16.07 -3.39
N ALA A 76 -9.45 17.21 -2.95
CA ALA A 76 -10.08 18.50 -3.19
C ALA A 76 -10.22 18.81 -4.70
N ALA A 77 -9.18 18.50 -5.49
CA ALA A 77 -9.23 18.64 -6.94
C ALA A 77 -10.24 17.69 -7.59
N LEU A 78 -10.41 16.46 -7.05
CA LEU A 78 -11.41 15.52 -7.55
C LEU A 78 -12.85 16.03 -7.31
N GLU A 79 -13.12 16.56 -6.13
CA GLU A 79 -14.44 17.16 -5.82
C GLU A 79 -14.71 18.38 -6.70
N GLU A 80 -13.72 19.26 -6.91
CA GLU A 80 -13.81 20.41 -7.80
C GLU A 80 -14.04 19.96 -9.27
N PHE A 81 -13.31 18.93 -9.70
CA PHE A 81 -13.47 18.35 -11.04
C PHE A 81 -14.88 17.79 -11.23
N ALA A 82 -15.40 17.02 -10.27
CA ALA A 82 -16.76 16.49 -10.32
C ALA A 82 -17.81 17.61 -10.35
N THR A 83 -17.66 18.63 -9.50
CA THR A 83 -18.56 19.79 -9.46
C THR A 83 -18.60 20.51 -10.81
N THR A 84 -17.44 20.72 -11.40
CA THR A 84 -17.29 21.43 -12.69
C THR A 84 -17.85 20.63 -13.86
N GLU A 85 -17.45 19.37 -13.98
CA GLU A 85 -17.77 18.52 -15.13
C GLU A 85 -19.22 18.04 -15.14
N LEU A 86 -19.81 17.84 -13.97
CA LEU A 86 -21.21 17.40 -13.83
C LEU A 86 -22.20 18.56 -13.64
N HIS A 87 -21.70 19.79 -13.48
CA HIS A 87 -22.52 20.98 -13.21
C HIS A 87 -23.41 20.82 -11.96
N VAL A 88 -22.84 20.24 -10.89
CA VAL A 88 -23.56 19.99 -9.62
C VAL A 88 -23.05 20.93 -8.52
N SER A 89 -23.87 21.17 -7.51
CA SER A 89 -23.54 22.08 -6.41
C SER A 89 -22.76 21.39 -5.27
N ASP A 90 -22.85 20.08 -5.18
CA ASP A 90 -22.18 19.26 -4.15
C ASP A 90 -21.65 17.97 -4.77
N ALA A 91 -20.37 17.70 -4.57
CA ALA A 91 -19.66 16.51 -5.05
C ALA A 91 -19.07 15.67 -3.90
N THR A 92 -19.60 15.78 -2.67
CA THR A 92 -19.13 15.03 -1.49
C THR A 92 -19.22 13.51 -1.67
N LEU A 93 -20.00 13.02 -2.65
CA LEU A 93 -20.00 11.62 -3.06
C LEU A 93 -18.58 11.12 -3.43
N PHE A 94 -17.73 12.00 -3.96
CA PHE A 94 -16.34 11.72 -4.36
C PHE A 94 -15.31 12.00 -3.26
N SER A 95 -15.75 12.29 -2.04
CA SER A 95 -14.84 12.59 -0.93
C SER A 95 -14.15 11.33 -0.38
N LEU A 96 -13.00 11.56 0.25
CA LEU A 96 -12.22 10.54 0.95
C LEU A 96 -13.05 9.89 2.06
N LYS A 97 -13.07 8.55 2.09
CA LYS A 97 -13.84 7.76 3.06
C LYS A 97 -15.36 7.95 3.01
N GLY A 98 -15.89 8.53 1.93
CA GLY A 98 -17.31 8.56 1.65
C GLY A 98 -17.87 7.18 1.27
N ALA A 99 -19.18 7.11 1.00
CA ALA A 99 -19.85 5.84 0.67
C ALA A 99 -19.30 5.21 -0.62
N LEU A 100 -19.03 6.02 -1.65
CA LEU A 100 -18.45 5.56 -2.92
C LEU A 100 -17.01 5.06 -2.73
N TRP A 101 -16.20 5.74 -1.91
CA TRP A 101 -14.86 5.32 -1.57
C TRP A 101 -14.85 3.97 -0.84
N THR A 102 -15.76 3.81 0.13
CA THR A 102 -15.88 2.57 0.91
C THR A 102 -16.27 1.41 0.00
N LEU A 103 -17.24 1.61 -0.90
CA LEU A 103 -17.64 0.58 -1.86
C LEU A 103 -16.48 0.20 -2.79
N ALA A 104 -15.75 1.18 -3.33
CA ALA A 104 -14.60 0.93 -4.20
C ALA A 104 -13.51 0.14 -3.48
N GLN A 105 -13.22 0.48 -2.22
CA GLN A 105 -12.29 -0.25 -1.37
C GLN A 105 -12.73 -1.70 -1.15
N GLU A 106 -13.99 -1.92 -0.81
CA GLU A 106 -14.53 -3.27 -0.57
C GLU A 106 -14.48 -4.15 -1.84
N VAL A 107 -14.86 -3.57 -2.99
CA VAL A 107 -14.78 -4.27 -4.28
C VAL A 107 -13.33 -4.63 -4.62
N TYR A 108 -12.39 -3.69 -4.41
CA TYR A 108 -10.97 -3.95 -4.61
C TYR A 108 -10.47 -5.08 -3.70
N GLN A 109 -10.78 -5.02 -2.40
CA GLN A 109 -10.36 -6.04 -1.44
C GLN A 109 -10.91 -7.42 -1.79
N GLU A 110 -12.16 -7.51 -2.25
CA GLU A 110 -12.74 -8.79 -2.70
C GLU A 110 -12.03 -9.34 -3.95
N TRP A 111 -11.64 -8.49 -4.91
CA TRP A 111 -10.83 -8.92 -6.07
C TRP A 111 -9.41 -9.32 -5.67
N TYR A 112 -8.80 -8.56 -4.77
CA TYR A 112 -7.43 -8.80 -4.36
C TYR A 112 -7.29 -10.04 -3.49
N LEU A 113 -8.12 -10.19 -2.45
CA LEU A 113 -8.10 -11.33 -1.54
C LEU A 113 -8.75 -12.59 -2.14
N GLY A 114 -9.71 -12.42 -3.04
CA GLY A 114 -10.63 -13.47 -3.46
C GLY A 114 -11.81 -13.62 -2.50
N SER A 115 -12.93 -14.17 -2.99
CA SER A 115 -14.18 -14.21 -2.24
C SER A 115 -14.03 -14.86 -0.86
N LYS A 116 -13.39 -16.02 -0.80
CA LYS A 116 -13.23 -16.76 0.46
C LYS A 116 -12.35 -16.06 1.48
N LEU A 117 -11.16 -15.63 1.07
CA LEU A 117 -10.23 -14.94 1.98
C LEU A 117 -10.78 -13.57 2.41
N TYR A 118 -11.52 -12.88 1.52
CA TYR A 118 -12.22 -11.65 1.86
C TYR A 118 -13.21 -11.86 3.01
N GLU A 119 -14.05 -12.92 2.95
CA GLU A 119 -14.99 -13.24 4.04
C GLU A 119 -14.25 -13.58 5.34
N ASP A 120 -13.14 -14.32 5.23
CA ASP A 120 -12.34 -14.71 6.38
C ASP A 120 -11.65 -13.53 7.06
N VAL A 121 -11.20 -12.53 6.31
CA VAL A 121 -10.44 -11.37 6.82
C VAL A 121 -11.37 -10.23 7.22
N GLU A 122 -12.24 -9.80 6.30
CA GLU A 122 -13.10 -8.61 6.48
C GLU A 122 -14.35 -8.91 7.31
N LYS A 123 -14.68 -10.19 7.54
CA LYS A 123 -15.90 -10.64 8.23
C LYS A 123 -17.18 -10.13 7.57
N LYS A 124 -17.12 -9.92 6.26
CA LYS A 124 -18.22 -9.49 5.40
C LYS A 124 -18.51 -10.56 4.36
N ILE A 125 -19.76 -10.67 3.93
CA ILE A 125 -20.15 -11.57 2.84
C ILE A 125 -19.60 -11.02 1.52
N ALA A 126 -18.91 -11.85 0.76
CA ALA A 126 -18.42 -11.49 -0.56
C ALA A 126 -19.59 -11.30 -1.55
N ARG A 127 -19.48 -10.31 -2.44
CA ARG A 127 -20.49 -10.04 -3.50
C ARG A 127 -20.56 -11.16 -4.52
N THR A 128 -19.47 -11.92 -4.65
CA THR A 128 -19.36 -13.03 -5.61
C THR A 128 -18.71 -14.24 -4.94
N THR A 129 -18.87 -15.42 -5.54
CA THR A 129 -18.29 -16.66 -5.01
C THR A 129 -17.16 -17.22 -5.88
N PHE A 130 -16.84 -16.54 -6.99
CA PHE A 130 -15.93 -17.10 -8.01
C PHE A 130 -14.54 -16.44 -8.04
N LYS A 131 -14.30 -15.35 -7.31
CA LYS A 131 -13.01 -14.67 -7.31
C LYS A 131 -11.97 -15.50 -6.58
N THR A 132 -10.86 -15.79 -7.25
CA THR A 132 -9.75 -16.58 -6.69
C THR A 132 -8.75 -15.76 -5.88
N GLY A 133 -8.70 -14.44 -6.12
CA GLY A 133 -7.79 -13.50 -5.47
C GLY A 133 -6.49 -13.25 -6.24
N TYR A 134 -6.22 -11.99 -6.55
CA TYR A 134 -4.94 -11.57 -7.15
C TYR A 134 -3.76 -11.71 -6.19
N ILE A 135 -4.00 -11.80 -4.89
CA ILE A 135 -2.98 -12.06 -3.87
C ILE A 135 -2.17 -13.34 -4.14
N TYR A 136 -2.74 -14.30 -4.87
CA TYR A 136 -2.06 -15.52 -5.29
C TYR A 136 -1.38 -15.43 -6.66
N GLN A 137 -1.47 -14.28 -7.32
CA GLN A 137 -0.99 -14.02 -8.68
C GLN A 137 -0.07 -12.79 -8.72
N GLU A 138 0.68 -12.55 -7.64
CA GLU A 138 1.60 -11.42 -7.56
C GLU A 138 2.70 -11.52 -8.62
N ILE A 139 3.10 -10.37 -9.16
CA ILE A 139 4.18 -10.29 -10.14
C ILE A 139 5.51 -10.56 -9.44
N ILE A 140 6.18 -11.63 -9.85
CA ILE A 140 7.47 -12.03 -9.31
C ILE A 140 8.59 -11.26 -10.01
N LEU A 141 9.22 -10.33 -9.30
CA LEU A 141 10.30 -9.49 -9.84
C LEU A 141 11.63 -10.23 -9.99
N ARG A 142 11.85 -11.29 -9.19
CA ARG A 142 13.04 -12.16 -9.23
C ARG A 142 12.63 -13.61 -9.08
N PRO A 143 13.28 -14.55 -9.77
CA PRO A 143 12.99 -15.97 -9.60
C PRO A 143 13.01 -16.38 -8.13
N VAL A 144 11.94 -17.02 -7.67
CA VAL A 144 11.76 -17.37 -6.25
C VAL A 144 12.90 -18.25 -5.74
N ASP A 145 13.40 -19.18 -6.58
CA ASP A 145 14.51 -20.05 -6.20
C ASP A 145 15.81 -19.28 -5.95
N GLU A 146 16.09 -18.23 -6.73
CA GLU A 146 17.23 -17.35 -6.48
C GLU A 146 17.10 -16.62 -5.13
N VAL A 147 15.90 -16.16 -4.79
CA VAL A 147 15.59 -15.53 -3.51
C VAL A 147 15.79 -16.53 -2.37
N LYS A 148 15.28 -17.76 -2.51
CA LYS A 148 15.47 -18.82 -1.49
C LYS A 148 16.93 -19.15 -1.27
N VAL A 149 17.74 -19.23 -2.33
CA VAL A 149 19.20 -19.45 -2.20
C VAL A 149 19.83 -18.31 -1.43
N LEU A 150 19.52 -17.06 -1.74
CA LEU A 150 20.03 -15.91 -1.01
C LEU A 150 19.64 -15.94 0.48
N LEU A 151 18.37 -16.20 0.80
CA LEU A 151 17.90 -16.27 2.18
C LEU A 151 18.56 -17.42 2.98
N ASN A 152 18.80 -18.56 2.33
CA ASN A 152 19.58 -19.66 2.92
C ASN A 152 21.02 -19.25 3.23
N ASP A 153 21.68 -18.57 2.28
CA ASP A 153 23.07 -18.11 2.47
C ASP A 153 23.16 -17.10 3.61
N LEU A 154 22.22 -16.17 3.71
CA LEU A 154 22.15 -15.20 4.81
C LEU A 154 21.96 -15.91 6.16
N LYS A 155 21.03 -16.85 6.26
CA LYS A 155 20.84 -17.66 7.48
C LYS A 155 22.07 -18.50 7.79
N GLY A 156 22.72 -19.07 6.78
CA GLY A 156 23.98 -19.84 6.91
C GLY A 156 25.14 -18.98 7.41
N ALA A 157 25.17 -17.71 7.07
CA ALA A 157 26.15 -16.72 7.57
C ALA A 157 25.81 -16.20 8.98
N GLY A 158 24.68 -16.61 9.57
CA GLY A 158 24.28 -16.25 10.93
C GLY A 158 23.37 -15.03 11.04
N PHE A 159 22.84 -14.51 9.91
CA PHE A 159 21.87 -13.43 9.96
C PHE A 159 20.50 -13.92 10.43
N GLU A 160 19.88 -13.17 11.31
CA GLU A 160 18.46 -13.25 11.61
C GLU A 160 17.66 -12.38 10.62
N LEU A 161 16.59 -12.94 10.06
CA LEU A 161 15.81 -12.29 9.00
C LEU A 161 14.46 -11.83 9.53
N GLY A 162 14.16 -10.53 9.38
CA GLY A 162 12.87 -9.93 9.74
C GLY A 162 12.18 -9.24 8.57
N ILE A 163 10.90 -8.99 8.72
CA ILE A 163 10.07 -8.25 7.77
C ILE A 163 9.47 -7.03 8.48
N ALA A 164 9.69 -5.83 7.93
CA ALA A 164 9.02 -4.61 8.33
C ALA A 164 8.32 -4.00 7.11
N THR A 165 7.00 -4.08 7.03
CA THR A 165 6.24 -3.70 5.83
C THR A 165 5.04 -2.79 6.11
N GLY A 166 4.73 -1.91 5.13
CA GLY A 166 3.50 -1.14 5.11
C GLY A 166 2.27 -1.92 4.62
N ARG A 167 2.41 -3.22 4.27
CA ARG A 167 1.29 -4.08 3.91
C ARG A 167 0.61 -4.66 5.16
N PRO A 168 -0.71 -4.91 5.13
CA PRO A 168 -1.41 -5.64 6.20
C PRO A 168 -0.86 -7.06 6.39
N TYR A 169 -1.08 -7.64 7.55
CA TYR A 169 -0.55 -8.97 7.91
C TYR A 169 -0.91 -10.05 6.88
N THR A 170 -2.20 -10.21 6.55
CA THR A 170 -2.66 -11.21 5.58
C THR A 170 -2.04 -10.98 4.20
N GLU A 171 -1.95 -9.74 3.76
CA GLU A 171 -1.36 -9.37 2.48
C GLU A 171 0.16 -9.58 2.42
N THR A 172 0.80 -9.76 3.55
CA THR A 172 2.22 -10.11 3.67
C THR A 172 2.41 -11.61 3.74
N VAL A 173 1.72 -12.27 4.67
CA VAL A 173 1.96 -13.69 5.00
C VAL A 173 1.47 -14.62 3.89
N VAL A 174 0.29 -14.38 3.31
CA VAL A 174 -0.28 -15.26 2.29
C VAL A 174 0.60 -15.39 1.03
N PRO A 175 1.11 -14.30 0.41
CA PRO A 175 2.05 -14.43 -0.70
C PRO A 175 3.36 -15.12 -0.31
N PHE A 176 3.92 -14.82 0.86
CA PHE A 176 5.15 -15.45 1.34
C PHE A 176 4.98 -16.95 1.57
N GLU A 177 3.83 -17.37 2.13
CA GLU A 177 3.48 -18.78 2.28
C GLU A 177 3.30 -19.46 0.92
N ASN A 178 2.54 -18.84 0.02
CA ASN A 178 2.29 -19.37 -1.33
C ASN A 178 3.58 -19.56 -2.15
N LEU A 179 4.56 -18.67 -1.97
CA LEU A 179 5.88 -18.74 -2.62
C LEU A 179 6.87 -19.63 -1.86
N GLY A 180 6.52 -20.13 -0.67
CA GLY A 180 7.41 -20.90 0.20
C GLY A 180 8.59 -20.06 0.73
N LEU A 181 8.37 -18.77 0.96
CA LEU A 181 9.35 -17.83 1.54
C LEU A 181 9.14 -17.63 3.04
N LEU A 182 7.93 -17.85 3.55
CA LEU A 182 7.60 -17.61 4.95
C LEU A 182 8.53 -18.36 5.96
N PRO A 183 8.95 -19.61 5.71
CA PRO A 183 9.82 -20.35 6.65
C PRO A 183 11.21 -19.75 6.87
N TYR A 184 11.62 -18.76 6.08
CA TYR A 184 12.91 -18.07 6.29
C TYR A 184 12.83 -17.01 7.38
N PHE A 185 11.64 -16.61 7.80
CA PHE A 185 11.40 -15.54 8.76
C PHE A 185 10.71 -16.09 10.01
N GLU A 186 11.22 -15.75 11.18
CA GLU A 186 10.55 -16.07 12.43
C GLU A 186 9.31 -15.18 12.60
N ALA A 187 8.21 -15.77 13.07
CA ALA A 187 6.92 -15.05 13.19
C ALA A 187 7.05 -13.77 14.06
N ASP A 188 7.87 -13.84 15.12
CA ASP A 188 8.10 -12.71 16.01
C ASP A 188 8.88 -11.55 15.36
N PHE A 189 9.55 -11.79 14.22
CA PHE A 189 10.31 -10.77 13.49
C PHE A 189 9.56 -10.24 12.26
N ILE A 190 8.25 -10.46 12.21
CA ILE A 190 7.36 -9.92 11.17
C ILE A 190 6.52 -8.80 11.77
N ALA A 191 6.74 -7.55 11.32
CA ALA A 191 5.96 -6.38 11.69
C ALA A 191 5.32 -5.76 10.44
N THR A 192 4.01 -5.56 10.49
CA THR A 192 3.15 -5.18 9.36
C THR A 192 2.39 -3.89 9.63
N ALA A 193 1.66 -3.39 8.64
CA ALA A 193 0.75 -2.27 8.84
C ALA A 193 -0.36 -2.58 9.87
N SER A 194 -0.72 -3.85 10.05
CA SER A 194 -1.71 -4.25 11.07
C SER A 194 -1.19 -3.98 12.48
N ASP A 195 0.09 -4.23 12.73
CA ASP A 195 0.75 -3.98 14.02
C ASP A 195 0.92 -2.49 14.27
N VAL A 196 1.26 -1.72 13.23
CA VAL A 196 1.31 -0.25 13.29
C VAL A 196 -0.06 0.32 13.67
N LEU A 197 -1.14 -0.14 13.02
CA LEU A 197 -2.50 0.31 13.32
C LEU A 197 -2.91 -0.07 14.76
N GLU A 198 -2.56 -1.26 15.21
CA GLU A 198 -2.81 -1.68 16.59
C GLU A 198 -2.08 -0.80 17.60
N ALA A 199 -0.80 -0.53 17.37
CA ALA A 199 -0.01 0.38 18.22
C ALA A 199 -0.59 1.80 18.24
N GLU A 200 -1.03 2.31 17.09
CA GLU A 200 -1.68 3.62 16.98
C GLU A 200 -3.04 3.68 17.69
N ASN A 201 -3.75 2.58 17.79
CA ASN A 201 -5.00 2.50 18.54
C ASN A 201 -4.74 2.41 20.06
N MET A 202 -3.68 1.73 20.48
CA MET A 202 -3.25 1.66 21.87
C MET A 202 -2.66 2.99 22.38
N TYR A 203 -1.94 3.71 21.49
CA TYR A 203 -1.20 4.95 21.79
C TYR A 203 -1.55 6.06 20.79
N PRO A 204 -2.79 6.59 20.78
CA PRO A 204 -3.23 7.57 19.78
C PRO A 204 -2.39 8.85 19.72
N GLN A 205 -1.78 9.23 20.84
CA GLN A 205 -0.91 10.42 20.95
C GLN A 205 0.42 10.25 20.23
N ALA A 206 0.82 9.01 19.90
CA ALA A 206 2.08 8.72 19.22
C ALA A 206 1.97 8.70 17.69
N ARG A 207 0.77 8.89 17.15
CA ARG A 207 0.53 8.91 15.69
C ARG A 207 1.29 10.05 15.00
N PRO A 208 1.79 9.83 13.77
CA PRO A 208 1.76 8.58 13.00
C PRO A 208 2.95 7.66 13.36
N LEU A 209 2.71 6.33 13.41
CA LEU A 209 3.73 5.30 13.61
C LEU A 209 4.13 4.58 12.31
N GLY A 210 3.45 4.89 11.21
CA GLY A 210 3.85 4.41 9.88
C GLY A 210 5.16 5.05 9.40
N LYS A 211 5.88 4.37 8.50
CA LYS A 211 7.14 4.85 7.89
C LYS A 211 6.98 6.30 7.37
N PRO A 212 7.92 7.20 7.62
CA PRO A 212 9.29 7.02 8.08
C PRO A 212 9.47 6.89 9.59
N ASN A 213 8.41 6.71 10.39
CA ASN A 213 8.57 6.33 11.79
C ASN A 213 9.15 4.90 11.85
N PRO A 214 10.23 4.63 12.63
CA PRO A 214 10.90 3.35 12.62
C PRO A 214 10.19 2.27 13.43
N PHE A 215 9.00 2.50 13.95
CA PHE A 215 8.28 1.57 14.83
C PHE A 215 8.24 0.14 14.28
N SER A 216 7.86 -0.05 13.00
CA SER A 216 7.79 -1.39 12.40
C SER A 216 9.15 -2.08 12.32
N TYR A 217 10.24 -1.33 12.09
CA TYR A 217 11.60 -1.87 12.09
C TYR A 217 12.04 -2.27 13.47
N ILE A 218 11.74 -1.48 14.48
CA ILE A 218 12.06 -1.79 15.88
C ILE A 218 11.30 -3.03 16.34
N ALA A 219 10.01 -3.14 16.00
CA ALA A 219 9.20 -4.30 16.29
C ALA A 219 9.74 -5.57 15.60
N ALA A 220 10.10 -5.49 14.32
CA ALA A 220 10.72 -6.61 13.60
C ALA A 220 12.09 -7.01 14.16
N LEU A 221 12.86 -6.06 14.71
CA LEU A 221 14.21 -6.29 15.24
C LEU A 221 14.20 -6.92 16.64
N TYR A 222 13.33 -6.43 17.53
CA TYR A 222 13.30 -6.85 18.93
C TYR A 222 12.17 -7.81 19.30
N GLY A 223 11.47 -8.31 18.30
CA GLY A 223 10.27 -9.15 18.42
C GLY A 223 9.01 -8.31 18.46
N ASN A 224 8.07 -8.64 17.56
CA ASN A 224 6.77 -7.99 17.44
C ASN A 224 5.85 -8.38 18.61
N ASN A 225 6.09 -7.76 19.75
CA ASN A 225 5.39 -8.02 21.00
C ASN A 225 4.61 -6.78 21.44
N ARG A 226 3.30 -6.92 21.49
CA ARG A 226 2.36 -5.88 21.88
C ARG A 226 2.67 -5.21 23.22
N ASP A 227 3.13 -6.00 24.21
CA ASP A 227 3.47 -5.49 25.54
C ASP A 227 4.72 -4.57 25.55
N LYS A 228 5.50 -4.58 24.47
CA LYS A 228 6.69 -3.75 24.29
C LYS A 228 6.45 -2.50 23.40
N TYR A 229 5.28 -2.33 22.83
CA TYR A 229 4.99 -1.23 21.88
C TYR A 229 5.29 0.16 22.46
N GLU A 230 4.96 0.40 23.72
CA GLU A 230 5.30 1.66 24.40
C GLU A 230 6.82 1.92 24.41
N SER A 231 7.61 0.89 24.66
CA SER A 231 9.06 0.98 24.63
C SER A 231 9.58 1.27 23.22
N TYR A 232 9.00 0.66 22.19
CA TYR A 232 9.38 0.88 20.78
C TYR A 232 9.02 2.27 20.29
N ILE A 233 7.96 2.87 20.83
CA ILE A 233 7.55 4.25 20.54
C ILE A 233 8.51 5.26 21.19
N ASN A 234 8.97 5.00 22.41
CA ASN A 234 9.72 5.96 23.23
C ASN A 234 11.24 5.92 23.01
N LYS A 235 11.78 4.83 22.44
CA LYS A 235 13.23 4.64 22.26
C LYS A 235 13.52 4.32 20.79
N GLN A 236 13.73 5.36 19.99
CA GLN A 236 13.86 5.20 18.54
C GLN A 236 15.19 5.66 17.96
N ASP A 237 15.96 6.50 18.66
CA ASP A 237 17.14 7.13 18.08
C ASP A 237 18.43 6.36 18.44
N ASN A 238 19.20 5.97 17.40
CA ASN A 238 20.50 5.31 17.52
C ASN A 238 20.48 4.11 18.50
N ILE A 239 19.51 3.22 18.31
CA ILE A 239 19.28 2.07 19.21
C ILE A 239 20.06 0.81 18.82
N VAL A 240 20.69 0.81 17.65
CA VAL A 240 21.47 -0.32 17.11
C VAL A 240 22.88 0.11 16.74
N ASN A 241 23.80 -0.85 16.68
CA ASN A 241 25.09 -0.65 16.06
C ASN A 241 24.96 -0.81 14.54
N LYS A 242 25.56 0.11 13.80
CA LYS A 242 25.45 0.19 12.33
C LYS A 242 25.97 -1.07 11.63
N ASP A 243 26.98 -1.72 12.20
CA ASP A 243 27.60 -2.92 11.62
C ASP A 243 26.79 -4.20 11.89
N ASP A 244 25.82 -4.16 12.81
CA ASP A 244 25.07 -5.34 13.22
C ASP A 244 23.68 -5.41 12.58
N VAL A 245 23.13 -4.28 12.07
CA VAL A 245 21.77 -4.22 11.55
C VAL A 245 21.74 -3.60 10.16
N PHE A 246 21.22 -4.36 9.21
CA PHE A 246 21.05 -3.96 7.83
C PHE A 246 19.55 -3.87 7.48
N ILE A 247 19.12 -2.74 6.94
CA ILE A 247 17.78 -2.55 6.43
C ILE A 247 17.83 -2.48 4.91
N VAL A 248 17.15 -3.39 4.24
CA VAL A 248 16.99 -3.39 2.79
C VAL A 248 15.60 -2.85 2.46
N GLY A 249 15.54 -1.75 1.71
CA GLY A 249 14.29 -1.08 1.37
C GLY A 249 14.35 -0.37 0.02
N ASP A 250 13.20 0.02 -0.51
CA ASP A 250 13.06 0.62 -1.85
C ASP A 250 12.64 2.09 -1.81
N SER A 251 12.41 2.65 -0.63
CA SER A 251 11.86 3.99 -0.48
C SER A 251 12.67 4.89 0.45
N LEU A 252 12.51 6.21 0.25
CA LEU A 252 13.05 7.21 1.16
C LEU A 252 12.52 7.03 2.60
N ALA A 253 11.28 6.56 2.76
CA ALA A 253 10.71 6.33 4.08
C ALA A 253 11.43 5.19 4.83
N ASP A 254 11.89 4.17 4.13
CA ASP A 254 12.71 3.09 4.70
C ASP A 254 14.09 3.61 5.11
N LEU A 255 14.72 4.39 4.24
CA LEU A 255 16.02 5.02 4.52
C LEU A 255 15.97 5.90 5.77
N LEU A 256 14.97 6.78 5.88
CA LEU A 256 14.84 7.67 7.04
C LEU A 256 14.56 6.88 8.33
N SER A 257 13.82 5.78 8.25
CA SER A 257 13.62 4.88 9.39
C SER A 257 14.93 4.22 9.82
N ALA A 258 15.73 3.71 8.86
CA ALA A 258 17.04 3.10 9.13
C ALA A 258 18.01 4.08 9.77
N GLN A 259 18.12 5.28 9.23
CA GLN A 259 18.96 6.35 9.76
C GLN A 259 18.60 6.72 11.20
N LYS A 260 17.28 6.79 11.49
CA LYS A 260 16.81 7.13 12.83
C LYS A 260 17.27 6.10 13.88
N ILE A 261 17.19 4.82 13.58
CA ILE A 261 17.65 3.77 14.53
C ILE A 261 19.17 3.54 14.52
N GLY A 262 19.89 4.08 13.56
CA GLY A 262 21.34 3.94 13.41
C GLY A 262 21.77 2.69 12.63
N ALA A 263 20.90 2.09 11.83
CA ALA A 263 21.18 0.90 11.02
C ALA A 263 21.83 1.27 9.67
N THR A 264 22.57 0.32 9.08
CA THR A 264 23.03 0.42 7.69
C THR A 264 21.86 0.23 6.74
N PHE A 265 21.69 1.17 5.79
CA PHE A 265 20.64 1.11 4.78
C PHE A 265 21.16 0.68 3.41
N ILE A 266 20.51 -0.31 2.82
CA ILE A 266 20.76 -0.81 1.47
C ILE A 266 19.52 -0.55 0.63
N GLY A 267 19.58 0.47 -0.24
CA GLY A 267 18.51 0.80 -1.16
C GLY A 267 18.42 -0.20 -2.30
N THR A 268 17.22 -0.69 -2.65
CA THR A 268 16.98 -1.53 -3.83
C THR A 268 16.09 -0.83 -4.84
N LEU A 269 16.46 -0.93 -6.13
CA LEU A 269 15.77 -0.25 -7.23
C LEU A 269 14.64 -1.10 -7.85
N THR A 270 14.07 -2.02 -7.07
CA THR A 270 12.95 -2.88 -7.49
C THR A 270 11.58 -2.35 -7.08
N GLY A 271 11.51 -1.23 -6.38
CA GLY A 271 10.26 -0.59 -5.95
C GLY A 271 9.53 0.17 -7.06
N LEU A 272 8.47 0.86 -6.71
CA LEU A 272 7.60 1.58 -7.66
C LEU A 272 8.31 2.64 -8.50
N LYS A 273 9.31 3.34 -7.93
CA LYS A 273 10.12 4.33 -8.66
C LYS A 273 11.19 3.68 -9.55
N GLY A 274 11.47 2.39 -9.36
CA GLY A 274 12.52 1.72 -10.10
C GLY A 274 13.87 2.44 -9.98
N LYS A 275 14.57 2.59 -11.09
CA LYS A 275 15.88 3.27 -11.16
C LYS A 275 15.84 4.75 -10.81
N ASP A 276 14.68 5.39 -10.91
CA ASP A 276 14.53 6.82 -10.58
C ASP A 276 14.66 7.08 -9.07
N ALA A 277 14.54 6.04 -8.24
CA ALA A 277 14.78 6.15 -6.80
C ALA A 277 16.26 6.38 -6.45
N ALA A 278 17.21 5.97 -7.30
CA ALA A 278 18.65 6.01 -7.00
C ALA A 278 19.12 7.41 -6.56
N GLY A 279 18.84 8.44 -7.36
CA GLY A 279 19.26 9.81 -7.07
C GLY A 279 18.66 10.35 -5.75
N GLU A 280 17.42 9.98 -5.40
CA GLU A 280 16.79 10.37 -4.14
C GLU A 280 17.46 9.66 -2.94
N LEU A 281 17.71 8.36 -3.06
CA LEU A 281 18.36 7.58 -2.00
C LEU A 281 19.80 8.04 -1.76
N GLU A 282 20.57 8.30 -2.83
CA GLU A 282 21.93 8.81 -2.76
C GLU A 282 21.99 10.23 -2.15
N ALA A 283 21.08 11.12 -2.57
CA ALA A 283 20.99 12.48 -2.04
C ALA A 283 20.67 12.52 -0.53
N HIS A 284 19.99 11.48 -0.02
CA HIS A 284 19.69 11.31 1.41
C HIS A 284 20.66 10.36 2.13
N HIS A 285 21.84 10.11 1.52
CA HIS A 285 22.93 9.35 2.14
C HIS A 285 22.61 7.89 2.46
N ALA A 286 21.96 7.16 1.52
CA ALA A 286 21.92 5.71 1.59
C ALA A 286 23.34 5.14 1.63
N ASP A 287 23.58 4.16 2.49
CA ASP A 287 24.94 3.57 2.61
C ASP A 287 25.29 2.79 1.35
N TYR A 288 24.34 2.08 0.78
CA TYR A 288 24.45 1.34 -0.47
C TYR A 288 23.18 1.47 -1.31
N VAL A 289 23.33 1.39 -2.63
CA VAL A 289 22.22 1.28 -3.58
C VAL A 289 22.52 0.14 -4.55
N ILE A 290 21.60 -0.83 -4.62
CA ILE A 290 21.70 -2.02 -5.48
C ILE A 290 20.50 -2.10 -6.43
N ASN A 291 20.70 -2.68 -7.61
CA ASN A 291 19.59 -2.80 -8.58
C ASN A 291 18.53 -3.78 -8.11
N HIS A 292 18.92 -4.84 -7.40
CA HIS A 292 18.02 -5.89 -6.91
C HIS A 292 18.69 -6.73 -5.81
N LEU A 293 17.90 -7.50 -5.07
CA LEU A 293 18.38 -8.35 -3.96
C LEU A 293 19.52 -9.31 -4.34
N GLY A 294 19.62 -9.74 -5.58
CA GLY A 294 20.72 -10.62 -6.03
C GLY A 294 22.12 -10.01 -5.89
N GLU A 295 22.22 -8.66 -5.80
CA GLU A 295 23.50 -7.96 -5.61
C GLU A 295 23.89 -7.82 -4.13
N LEU A 296 23.02 -8.23 -3.21
CA LEU A 296 23.23 -8.07 -1.76
C LEU A 296 24.50 -8.78 -1.26
N ARG A 297 24.85 -9.92 -1.87
CA ARG A 297 26.11 -10.64 -1.56
C ARG A 297 27.37 -9.80 -1.78
N GLY A 298 27.34 -8.91 -2.77
CA GLY A 298 28.48 -8.03 -3.06
C GLY A 298 28.63 -6.86 -2.09
N VAL A 299 27.59 -6.59 -1.30
CA VAL A 299 27.58 -5.53 -0.27
C VAL A 299 27.90 -6.07 1.10
N LEU A 300 27.48 -7.31 1.40
CA LEU A 300 27.71 -7.95 2.67
C LEU A 300 28.98 -8.80 2.57
N ASP A 301 30.09 -8.33 3.11
CA ASP A 301 31.41 -9.00 3.08
C ASP A 301 31.43 -10.38 3.80
N TYR A 302 30.30 -10.84 4.29
CA TYR A 302 30.14 -12.09 5.04
C TYR A 302 29.53 -13.24 4.22
N LEU A 303 29.21 -13.03 2.96
CA LEU A 303 28.66 -14.00 2.02
C LEU A 303 29.72 -14.36 0.93
#